data_0d86a26231e0e4153d853bd94270f958
#
_entry.id   0d86a26231e0e4153d853bd94270f958
#
_cell.length_a   1.000
_cell.length_b   1.000
_cell.length_c   1.000
_cell.angle_alpha   90.00
_cell.angle_beta   90.00
_cell.angle_gamma   90.00
#
_symmetry.space_group_name_H-M   'P 1'
#
loop_
_entity.id
_entity.type
_entity.pdbx_description
1 polymer ?
#
loop_
_entity_poly.entity_id
_entity_poly.type
_entity_poly.pdbx_seq_one_letter_code
_entity_poly.pdbx_strand_id
1 'polypeptide(L)'
;VFCEESFNDYKSKVYTNISLKYQQIEFNIPNYSQKILEQIPEFFPHPTHGAGPVAWGHPGFTMGYRHMCRFFSGQLYEFDIVKDYDYYLRLDTDSFIHTPLSYDIFDWAEKNECYYGYIAPAVQVDNPKVVEGLSERVNEILPNNIPSGTMFYTNFELGKISWFLHSGYMEFYNYLDESGGFYIKRWGDAPIKFLGVNLLMKSKNIIPVNGFTYQHGAVYSV
;
A
#
# COMPACT_ATOMS: atom_id res chain seq x y z
N VAL A 1 8.25 10.24 8.40
CA VAL A 1 7.85 9.11 9.23
C VAL A 1 6.45 9.34 9.74
N PHE A 2 5.55 8.39 9.51
CA PHE A 2 4.20 8.38 10.06
C PHE A 2 4.18 7.50 11.32
N CYS A 3 3.51 7.93 12.37
CA CYS A 3 3.41 7.22 13.64
C CYS A 3 2.10 7.52 14.37
N GLU A 4 1.56 6.54 15.11
CA GLU A 4 0.38 6.72 15.97
C GLU A 4 0.74 7.26 17.36
N GLU A 5 1.94 6.94 17.85
CA GLU A 5 2.40 7.34 19.19
C GLU A 5 3.12 8.70 19.19
N SER A 6 3.25 9.29 20.37
CA SER A 6 3.90 10.58 20.50
C SER A 6 5.39 10.54 20.12
N PHE A 7 5.82 11.54 19.41
CA PHE A 7 7.15 11.72 18.81
C PHE A 7 8.36 11.54 19.72
N ASN A 8 8.24 11.82 21.00
CA ASN A 8 9.39 11.97 21.89
C ASN A 8 10.15 10.66 22.10
N ASP A 9 9.47 9.52 22.02
CA ASP A 9 10.07 8.21 22.24
C ASP A 9 10.84 7.69 21.02
N TYR A 10 10.48 8.14 19.82
CA TYR A 10 11.17 7.74 18.58
C TYR A 10 12.44 8.53 18.30
N LYS A 11 12.48 9.83 18.60
CA LYS A 11 13.64 10.69 18.36
C LYS A 11 14.91 10.18 19.02
N SER A 12 14.80 9.52 20.17
CA SER A 12 15.95 9.00 20.92
C SER A 12 16.55 7.72 20.35
N LYS A 13 15.83 7.04 19.43
CA LYS A 13 16.21 5.72 18.92
C LYS A 13 16.73 5.72 17.48
N VAL A 14 16.64 6.85 16.77
CA VAL A 14 17.05 6.92 15.37
C VAL A 14 18.40 7.64 15.26
N TYR A 15 19.45 6.88 14.97
CA TYR A 15 20.78 7.40 14.65
C TYR A 15 20.88 7.61 13.15
N THR A 16 20.74 8.85 12.69
CA THR A 16 20.88 9.17 11.28
C THR A 16 21.36 10.60 11.08
N ASN A 17 22.13 10.82 10.03
CA ASN A 17 22.51 12.15 9.56
C ASN A 17 21.43 12.77 8.63
N ILE A 18 20.30 12.08 8.45
CA ILE A 18 19.20 12.50 7.58
C ILE A 18 18.20 13.33 8.40
N SER A 19 17.72 14.44 7.81
CA SER A 19 16.63 15.20 8.40
C SER A 19 15.33 14.41 8.33
N LEU A 20 14.73 14.12 9.49
CA LEU A 20 13.47 13.40 9.60
C LEU A 20 12.33 14.38 9.90
N LYS A 21 11.29 14.33 9.08
CA LYS A 21 9.99 14.92 9.38
C LYS A 21 9.06 13.82 9.89
N TYR A 22 8.23 14.14 10.86
CA TYR A 22 7.28 13.22 11.46
C TYR A 22 5.86 13.75 11.30
N GLN A 23 4.95 12.85 11.06
CA GLN A 23 3.53 13.13 11.00
C GLN A 23 2.80 12.14 11.92
N GLN A 24 2.13 12.64 12.94
CA GLN A 24 1.22 11.81 13.73
C GLN A 24 -0.05 11.54 12.92
N ILE A 25 -0.51 10.30 12.98
CA ILE A 25 -1.75 9.85 12.34
C ILE A 25 -2.68 9.32 13.43
N GLU A 26 -3.95 9.65 13.32
CA GLU A 26 -5.02 9.00 14.06
C GLU A 26 -5.81 8.12 13.11
N PHE A 27 -5.87 6.84 13.41
CA PHE A 27 -6.66 5.90 12.63
C PHE A 27 -8.06 5.77 13.20
N ASN A 28 -9.02 6.20 12.40
CA ASN A 28 -10.44 6.08 12.73
C ASN A 28 -11.18 5.36 11.61
N ILE A 29 -12.19 4.57 11.97
CA ILE A 29 -13.14 4.05 10.98
C ILE A 29 -13.90 5.26 10.43
N PRO A 30 -14.02 5.41 9.10
CA PRO A 30 -14.75 6.49 8.48
C PRO A 30 -16.21 6.54 8.96
N ASN A 31 -16.85 7.69 8.78
CA ASN A 31 -18.25 7.85 9.13
C ASN A 31 -19.17 7.13 8.10
N TYR A 32 -19.06 5.82 8.08
CA TYR A 32 -19.90 4.97 7.22
C TYR A 32 -21.35 4.94 7.68
N SER A 33 -22.23 4.50 6.78
CA SER A 33 -23.62 4.22 7.15
C SER A 33 -23.70 3.12 8.23
N GLN A 34 -24.74 3.16 9.06
CA GLN A 34 -24.96 2.17 10.11
C GLN A 34 -24.94 0.74 9.54
N LYS A 35 -25.49 0.52 8.35
CA LYS A 35 -25.49 -0.76 7.65
C LYS A 35 -24.08 -1.29 7.36
N ILE A 36 -23.13 -0.42 7.06
CA ILE A 36 -21.72 -0.79 6.85
C ILE A 36 -21.05 -1.09 8.18
N LEU A 37 -21.23 -0.22 9.17
CA LEU A 37 -20.62 -0.36 10.50
C LEU A 37 -20.98 -1.69 11.16
N GLU A 38 -22.24 -2.13 11.06
CA GLU A 38 -22.72 -3.40 11.60
C GLU A 38 -22.11 -4.65 10.95
N GLN A 39 -21.53 -4.53 9.75
CA GLN A 39 -20.88 -5.60 9.04
C GLN A 39 -19.38 -5.73 9.33
N ILE A 40 -18.77 -4.76 10.03
CA ILE A 40 -17.34 -4.78 10.31
C ILE A 40 -17.04 -5.82 11.39
N PRO A 41 -16.32 -6.91 11.07
CA PRO A 41 -15.97 -7.90 12.08
C PRO A 41 -14.88 -7.34 13.00
N GLU A 42 -14.98 -7.67 14.28
CA GLU A 42 -13.93 -7.32 15.26
C GLU A 42 -12.58 -7.92 14.87
N PHE A 43 -12.60 -9.14 14.37
CA PHE A 43 -11.42 -9.91 14.01
C PHE A 43 -11.57 -10.51 12.59
N PHE A 44 -10.50 -10.45 11.80
CA PHE A 44 -10.44 -11.08 10.49
C PHE A 44 -9.36 -12.16 10.50
N PRO A 45 -9.71 -13.45 10.40
CA PRO A 45 -8.73 -14.55 10.48
C PRO A 45 -7.73 -14.48 9.31
N HIS A 46 -6.47 -14.84 9.57
CA HIS A 46 -5.46 -14.88 8.54
C HIS A 46 -5.77 -15.99 7.52
N PRO A 47 -5.91 -15.68 6.23
CA PRO A 47 -6.44 -16.62 5.25
C PRO A 47 -5.51 -17.79 4.91
N THR A 48 -4.19 -17.60 5.05
CA THR A 48 -3.19 -18.60 4.65
C THR A 48 -2.80 -19.58 5.75
N HIS A 49 -3.20 -19.33 6.99
CA HIS A 49 -2.75 -20.10 8.15
C HIS A 49 -3.87 -20.88 8.85
N GLY A 50 -5.00 -21.08 8.17
CA GLY A 50 -6.13 -21.82 8.72
C GLY A 50 -6.93 -21.07 9.78
N ALA A 51 -7.93 -21.73 10.36
CA ALA A 51 -8.88 -21.15 11.31
C ALA A 51 -8.34 -21.11 12.75
N GLY A 52 -7.06 -20.87 12.95
CA GLY A 52 -6.47 -20.80 14.27
C GLY A 52 -5.61 -19.55 14.48
N PRO A 53 -5.37 -19.18 15.74
CA PRO A 53 -4.27 -18.28 16.03
C PRO A 53 -3.02 -18.95 15.50
N VAL A 54 -2.41 -18.31 14.63
CA VAL A 54 -1.38 -18.66 13.70
C VAL A 54 -0.20 -19.36 14.35
N ALA A 55 0.44 -20.25 13.63
CA ALA A 55 1.69 -20.93 13.97
C ALA A 55 2.85 -20.00 14.39
N TRP A 56 2.68 -18.70 14.26
CA TRP A 56 3.65 -17.65 14.61
C TRP A 56 3.11 -16.65 15.64
N GLY A 57 2.01 -16.94 16.33
CA GLY A 57 1.40 -16.00 17.27
C GLY A 57 0.76 -14.78 16.62
N HIS A 58 0.53 -14.79 15.32
CA HIS A 58 -0.05 -13.66 14.59
C HIS A 58 -1.56 -13.64 14.77
N PRO A 59 -2.17 -12.61 15.36
CA PRO A 59 -3.58 -12.58 15.72
C PRO A 59 -4.54 -12.43 14.51
N GLY A 60 -4.05 -12.67 13.29
CA GLY A 60 -4.79 -12.33 12.07
C GLY A 60 -4.72 -10.85 11.73
N PHE A 61 -5.62 -10.39 10.85
CA PHE A 61 -5.64 -8.99 10.44
C PHE A 61 -6.47 -8.16 11.41
N THR A 62 -5.77 -7.51 12.34
CA THR A 62 -6.37 -6.61 13.33
C THR A 62 -6.98 -5.38 12.65
N MET A 63 -7.69 -4.58 13.43
CA MET A 63 -8.18 -3.27 12.98
C MET A 63 -7.03 -2.39 12.49
N GLY A 64 -5.91 -2.35 13.21
CA GLY A 64 -4.71 -1.60 12.80
C GLY A 64 -4.19 -2.00 11.42
N TYR A 65 -4.17 -3.29 11.08
CA TYR A 65 -3.79 -3.73 9.74
C TYR A 65 -4.75 -3.20 8.66
N ARG A 66 -6.06 -3.21 8.91
CA ARG A 66 -7.08 -2.68 7.98
C ARG A 66 -6.95 -1.16 7.81
N HIS A 67 -6.67 -0.44 8.90
CA HIS A 67 -6.34 0.99 8.84
C HIS A 67 -5.09 1.25 7.99
N MET A 68 -4.03 0.46 8.15
CA MET A 68 -2.80 0.56 7.38
C MET A 68 -3.07 0.33 5.89
N CYS A 69 -3.82 -0.71 5.51
CA CYS A 69 -4.19 -0.95 4.11
C CYS A 69 -4.97 0.23 3.52
N ARG A 70 -5.94 0.77 4.25
CA ARG A 70 -6.70 1.96 3.84
C ARG A 70 -5.80 3.18 3.67
N PHE A 71 -4.91 3.41 4.62
CA PHE A 71 -3.97 4.53 4.60
C PHE A 71 -3.07 4.49 3.36
N PHE A 72 -2.40 3.38 3.13
CA PHE A 72 -1.50 3.26 1.98
C PHE A 72 -2.23 3.17 0.63
N SER A 73 -3.50 2.80 0.61
CA SER A 73 -4.28 2.83 -0.64
C SER A 73 -4.57 4.25 -1.14
N GLY A 74 -4.74 5.24 -0.25
CA GLY A 74 -5.13 6.59 -0.69
C GLY A 74 -4.92 7.70 0.32
N GLN A 75 -5.25 7.51 1.61
CA GLN A 75 -5.13 8.58 2.61
C GLN A 75 -3.74 9.22 2.69
N LEU A 76 -2.68 8.43 2.42
CA LEU A 76 -1.30 8.91 2.37
C LEU A 76 -1.17 10.19 1.54
N TYR A 77 -1.86 10.28 0.41
CA TYR A 77 -1.75 11.40 -0.52
C TYR A 77 -2.48 12.66 -0.07
N GLU A 78 -3.33 12.57 0.97
CA GLU A 78 -4.07 13.70 1.52
C GLU A 78 -3.22 14.56 2.46
N PHE A 79 -2.10 14.02 2.96
CA PHE A 79 -1.23 14.72 3.91
C PHE A 79 -0.34 15.76 3.21
N ASP A 80 -0.33 16.98 3.74
CA ASP A 80 0.47 18.07 3.18
C ASP A 80 1.98 17.75 3.17
N ILE A 81 2.45 17.05 4.21
CA ILE A 81 3.85 16.59 4.25
C ILE A 81 4.22 15.67 3.08
N VAL A 82 3.27 15.01 2.45
CA VAL A 82 3.48 14.17 1.26
C VAL A 82 3.39 15.01 0.00
N LYS A 83 2.43 15.92 -0.08
CA LYS A 83 2.20 16.80 -1.25
C LYS A 83 3.37 17.73 -1.56
N ASP A 84 4.24 17.98 -0.57
CA ASP A 84 5.44 18.81 -0.73
C ASP A 84 6.54 18.15 -1.59
N TYR A 85 6.36 16.88 -1.99
CA TYR A 85 7.37 16.11 -2.74
C TYR A 85 6.85 15.65 -4.09
N ASP A 86 7.77 15.41 -5.04
CA ASP A 86 7.43 14.89 -6.37
C ASP A 86 7.20 13.38 -6.35
N TYR A 87 8.01 12.67 -5.56
CA TYR A 87 7.99 11.21 -5.42
C TYR A 87 8.03 10.76 -3.97
N TYR A 88 7.53 9.56 -3.72
CA TYR A 88 7.76 8.84 -2.48
C TYR A 88 8.38 7.47 -2.75
N LEU A 89 9.14 6.97 -1.79
CA LEU A 89 9.56 5.58 -1.72
C LEU A 89 9.05 5.00 -0.39
N ARG A 90 8.17 4.01 -0.48
CA ARG A 90 7.74 3.21 0.65
C ARG A 90 8.65 2.01 0.79
N LEU A 91 9.09 1.77 2.02
CA LEU A 91 9.73 0.54 2.45
C LEU A 91 9.05 0.08 3.73
N ASP A 92 8.69 -1.19 3.83
CA ASP A 92 8.23 -1.75 5.09
C ASP A 92 9.41 -1.91 6.04
N THR A 93 9.17 -1.92 7.35
CA THR A 93 10.22 -1.85 8.38
C THR A 93 11.14 -3.06 8.43
N ASP A 94 10.75 -4.17 7.85
CA ASP A 94 11.52 -5.41 7.67
C ASP A 94 12.04 -5.60 6.23
N SER A 95 12.17 -4.50 5.51
CA SER A 95 12.78 -4.42 4.18
C SER A 95 14.28 -4.13 4.28
N PHE A 96 15.08 -4.84 3.48
CA PHE A 96 16.54 -4.70 3.44
C PHE A 96 17.02 -4.51 2.01
N ILE A 97 17.86 -3.50 1.80
CA ILE A 97 18.61 -3.29 0.56
C ILE A 97 20.05 -3.75 0.83
N HIS A 98 20.42 -4.91 0.28
CA HIS A 98 21.71 -5.56 0.56
C HIS A 98 22.88 -5.01 -0.26
N THR A 99 22.59 -4.44 -1.44
CA THR A 99 23.60 -3.82 -2.29
C THR A 99 23.33 -2.33 -2.40
N PRO A 100 24.35 -1.46 -2.33
CA PRO A 100 24.17 -0.04 -2.55
C PRO A 100 23.52 0.25 -3.89
N LEU A 101 22.58 1.18 -3.93
CA LEU A 101 22.10 1.74 -5.18
C LEU A 101 23.24 2.55 -5.81
N SER A 102 23.56 2.25 -7.07
CA SER A 102 24.58 2.97 -7.84
C SER A 102 24.05 4.27 -8.48
N TYR A 103 22.80 4.60 -8.24
CA TYR A 103 22.10 5.75 -8.79
C TYR A 103 21.11 6.35 -7.78
N ASP A 104 20.75 7.61 -7.96
CA ASP A 104 19.63 8.21 -7.25
C ASP A 104 18.32 7.70 -7.85
N ILE A 105 17.50 7.04 -7.01
CA ILE A 105 16.27 6.39 -7.44
C ILE A 105 15.20 7.39 -7.91
N PHE A 106 15.19 8.59 -7.35
CA PHE A 106 14.23 9.63 -7.72
C PHE A 106 14.61 10.29 -9.02
N ASP A 107 15.89 10.60 -9.20
CA ASP A 107 16.45 11.08 -10.47
C ASP A 107 16.22 10.06 -11.60
N TRP A 108 16.41 8.77 -11.28
CA TRP A 108 16.15 7.69 -12.22
C TRP A 108 14.66 7.63 -12.59
N ALA A 109 13.78 7.76 -11.63
CA ALA A 109 12.33 7.75 -11.86
C ALA A 109 11.89 8.89 -12.77
N GLU A 110 12.38 10.09 -12.53
CA GLU A 110 12.05 11.26 -13.36
C GLU A 110 12.57 11.10 -14.79
N LYS A 111 13.83 10.70 -14.98
CA LYS A 111 14.45 10.49 -16.30
C LYS A 111 13.77 9.40 -17.13
N ASN A 112 13.22 8.38 -16.49
CA ASN A 112 12.55 7.26 -17.16
C ASN A 112 11.03 7.43 -17.23
N GLU A 113 10.48 8.56 -16.84
CA GLU A 113 9.03 8.76 -16.71
C GLU A 113 8.35 7.63 -15.88
N CYS A 114 9.04 7.12 -14.85
CA CYS A 114 8.51 6.10 -13.96
C CYS A 114 7.54 6.76 -12.97
N TYR A 115 6.24 6.55 -13.17
CA TYR A 115 5.23 7.09 -12.26
C TYR A 115 4.84 6.08 -11.19
N TYR A 116 5.04 4.79 -11.47
CA TYR A 116 4.93 3.72 -10.50
C TYR A 116 6.07 2.71 -10.67
N GLY A 117 6.87 2.58 -9.63
CA GLY A 117 8.00 1.65 -9.59
C GLY A 117 7.77 0.53 -8.58
N TYR A 118 8.10 -0.70 -8.98
CA TYR A 118 7.91 -1.91 -8.19
C TYR A 118 9.12 -2.84 -8.30
N ILE A 119 9.26 -3.79 -7.37
CA ILE A 119 10.32 -4.83 -7.41
C ILE A 119 9.86 -6.03 -8.23
N ALA A 120 10.72 -6.51 -9.11
CA ALA A 120 10.53 -7.77 -9.82
C ALA A 120 11.13 -8.97 -9.04
N PRO A 121 10.59 -10.19 -9.16
CA PRO A 121 9.39 -10.62 -9.87
C PRO A 121 8.13 -10.19 -9.13
N ALA A 122 7.28 -9.46 -9.82
CA ALA A 122 6.43 -8.51 -9.15
C ALA A 122 4.99 -8.93 -8.97
N VAL A 123 4.48 -9.74 -9.86
CA VAL A 123 3.05 -10.03 -9.85
C VAL A 123 2.78 -11.24 -8.97
N GLN A 124 2.10 -11.00 -7.88
CA GLN A 124 1.60 -12.02 -6.98
C GLN A 124 0.08 -12.06 -7.02
N VAL A 125 -0.51 -13.06 -6.39
CA VAL A 125 -1.97 -13.16 -6.25
C VAL A 125 -2.28 -13.31 -4.77
N ASP A 126 -3.05 -12.37 -4.24
CA ASP A 126 -3.52 -12.40 -2.87
C ASP A 126 -4.60 -13.48 -2.67
N ASN A 127 -4.84 -13.86 -1.45
CA ASN A 127 -5.84 -14.87 -1.12
C ASN A 127 -7.25 -14.40 -1.55
N PRO A 128 -8.03 -15.25 -2.25
CA PRO A 128 -9.36 -14.89 -2.72
C PRO A 128 -10.32 -14.36 -1.65
N LYS A 129 -10.15 -14.81 -0.40
CA LYS A 129 -11.01 -14.37 0.72
C LYS A 129 -10.80 -12.91 1.12
N VAL A 130 -9.59 -12.37 0.92
CA VAL A 130 -9.27 -10.98 1.31
C VAL A 130 -9.43 -9.99 0.15
N VAL A 131 -9.78 -10.47 -1.02
CA VAL A 131 -10.12 -9.66 -2.20
C VAL A 131 -11.55 -9.89 -2.67
N GLU A 132 -12.34 -10.59 -1.85
CA GLU A 132 -13.75 -10.90 -2.16
C GLU A 132 -14.53 -9.61 -2.45
N GLY A 133 -15.19 -9.57 -3.62
CA GLY A 133 -15.99 -8.43 -4.05
C GLY A 133 -15.19 -7.23 -4.60
N LEU A 134 -13.84 -7.24 -4.52
CA LEU A 134 -13.03 -6.11 -4.99
C LEU A 134 -13.11 -5.96 -6.52
N SER A 135 -12.93 -7.05 -7.26
CA SER A 135 -12.99 -7.00 -8.73
C SER A 135 -14.37 -6.64 -9.24
N GLU A 136 -15.42 -7.16 -8.61
CA GLU A 136 -16.80 -6.81 -8.92
C GLU A 136 -17.05 -5.31 -8.70
N ARG A 137 -16.60 -4.79 -7.56
CA ARG A 137 -16.74 -3.37 -7.23
C ARG A 137 -15.98 -2.47 -8.21
N VAL A 138 -14.76 -2.85 -8.60
CA VAL A 138 -13.97 -2.10 -9.60
C VAL A 138 -14.65 -2.14 -10.97
N ASN A 139 -15.19 -3.29 -11.37
CA ASN A 139 -15.85 -3.45 -12.66
C ASN A 139 -17.12 -2.60 -12.84
N GLU A 140 -17.73 -2.13 -11.75
CA GLU A 140 -18.86 -1.18 -11.82
C GLU A 140 -18.46 0.16 -12.45
N ILE A 141 -17.20 0.59 -12.29
CA ILE A 141 -16.71 1.89 -12.77
C ILE A 141 -15.62 1.76 -13.85
N LEU A 142 -14.81 0.72 -13.80
CA LEU A 142 -13.69 0.45 -14.71
C LEU A 142 -13.73 -1.02 -15.15
N PRO A 143 -14.59 -1.39 -16.12
CA PRO A 143 -14.68 -2.77 -16.61
C PRO A 143 -13.33 -3.27 -17.12
N ASN A 144 -12.88 -4.42 -16.62
CA ASN A 144 -11.60 -4.99 -16.94
C ASN A 144 -11.61 -6.52 -16.79
N ASN A 145 -10.52 -7.17 -17.23
CA ASN A 145 -10.31 -8.61 -17.11
C ASN A 145 -9.10 -8.97 -16.25
N ILE A 146 -8.66 -8.08 -15.36
CA ILE A 146 -7.56 -8.35 -14.45
C ILE A 146 -8.00 -9.43 -13.44
N PRO A 147 -7.24 -10.53 -13.30
CA PRO A 147 -7.57 -11.57 -12.33
C PRO A 147 -7.65 -11.00 -10.91
N SER A 148 -8.68 -11.43 -10.17
CA SER A 148 -8.88 -10.97 -8.79
C SER A 148 -7.66 -11.29 -7.91
N GLY A 149 -7.28 -10.33 -7.09
CA GLY A 149 -6.14 -10.45 -6.17
C GLY A 149 -4.78 -10.23 -6.79
N THR A 150 -4.69 -9.98 -8.10
CA THR A 150 -3.40 -9.63 -8.73
C THR A 150 -2.83 -8.37 -8.07
N MET A 151 -1.54 -8.41 -7.70
CA MET A 151 -0.91 -7.31 -6.97
C MET A 151 0.59 -7.18 -7.27
N PHE A 152 1.10 -5.97 -7.10
CA PHE A 152 2.52 -5.72 -6.85
C PHE A 152 2.83 -5.93 -5.36
N TYR A 153 4.09 -6.20 -5.05
CA TYR A 153 4.54 -6.39 -3.68
C TYR A 153 4.88 -5.02 -3.05
N THR A 154 3.88 -4.38 -2.44
CA THR A 154 3.92 -2.97 -2.02
C THR A 154 4.83 -2.67 -0.82
N ASN A 155 5.52 -3.66 -0.25
CA ASN A 155 6.57 -3.40 0.73
C ASN A 155 7.80 -2.66 0.16
N PHE A 156 7.92 -2.59 -1.17
CA PHE A 156 8.72 -1.63 -1.91
C PHE A 156 7.83 -0.98 -2.96
N GLU A 157 7.59 0.31 -2.83
CA GLU A 157 6.74 1.06 -3.74
C GLU A 157 7.32 2.45 -3.99
N LEU A 158 7.64 2.75 -5.25
CA LEU A 158 8.03 4.08 -5.71
C LEU A 158 6.84 4.71 -6.45
N GLY A 159 6.47 5.94 -6.11
CA GLY A 159 5.31 6.57 -6.73
C GLY A 159 5.48 8.06 -6.98
N LYS A 160 4.99 8.54 -8.14
CA LYS A 160 4.90 9.97 -8.47
C LYS A 160 3.64 10.56 -7.84
N ILE A 161 3.81 11.41 -6.85
CA ILE A 161 2.71 11.93 -6.01
C ILE A 161 1.68 12.69 -6.84
N SER A 162 2.14 13.55 -7.75
CA SER A 162 1.23 14.32 -8.61
C SER A 162 0.33 13.45 -9.49
N TRP A 163 0.78 12.26 -9.89
CA TRP A 163 -0.06 11.33 -10.63
C TRP A 163 -1.21 10.81 -9.77
N PHE A 164 -0.94 10.38 -8.55
CA PHE A 164 -1.98 9.90 -7.63
C PHE A 164 -3.03 10.96 -7.33
N LEU A 165 -2.60 12.22 -7.21
CA LEU A 165 -3.50 13.34 -6.89
C LEU A 165 -4.36 13.81 -8.07
N HIS A 166 -3.91 13.65 -9.31
CA HIS A 166 -4.53 14.34 -10.47
C HIS A 166 -4.98 13.42 -11.62
N SER A 167 -4.86 12.10 -11.49
CA SER A 167 -5.15 11.14 -12.56
C SER A 167 -6.52 10.46 -12.50
N GLY A 168 -7.36 10.80 -11.52
CA GLY A 168 -8.58 10.06 -11.21
C GLY A 168 -8.34 8.90 -10.22
N TYR A 169 -7.10 8.71 -9.74
CA TYR A 169 -6.81 7.66 -8.76
C TYR A 169 -7.50 7.91 -7.41
N MET A 170 -7.59 9.17 -6.96
CA MET A 170 -8.27 9.49 -5.70
C MET A 170 -9.77 9.26 -5.79
N GLU A 171 -10.39 9.52 -6.93
CA GLU A 171 -11.79 9.20 -7.19
C GLU A 171 -12.02 7.67 -7.16
N PHE A 172 -11.13 6.90 -7.79
CA PHE A 172 -11.13 5.44 -7.73
C PHE A 172 -11.00 4.93 -6.28
N TYR A 173 -10.02 5.44 -5.53
CA TYR A 173 -9.83 5.10 -4.13
C TYR A 173 -11.05 5.42 -3.28
N ASN A 174 -11.60 6.63 -3.39
CA ASN A 174 -12.76 7.06 -2.62
C ASN A 174 -13.98 6.18 -2.91
N TYR A 175 -14.20 5.82 -4.18
CA TYR A 175 -15.27 4.91 -4.56
C TYR A 175 -15.16 3.53 -3.89
N LEU A 176 -13.94 3.02 -3.75
CA LEU A 176 -13.70 1.76 -3.04
C LEU A 176 -13.86 1.94 -1.52
N ASP A 177 -13.34 3.03 -0.97
CA ASP A 177 -13.42 3.32 0.47
C ASP A 177 -14.85 3.45 0.96
N GLU A 178 -15.71 4.15 0.23
CA GLU A 178 -17.13 4.32 0.54
C GLU A 178 -17.89 2.99 0.70
N SER A 179 -17.41 1.92 0.08
CA SER A 179 -18.01 0.58 0.22
C SER A 179 -17.77 -0.07 1.58
N GLY A 180 -16.80 0.43 2.36
CA GLY A 180 -16.34 -0.20 3.61
C GLY A 180 -15.49 -1.46 3.41
N GLY A 181 -15.08 -1.77 2.17
CA GLY A 181 -14.40 -3.01 1.82
C GLY A 181 -13.09 -3.27 2.56
N PHE A 182 -12.34 -2.22 2.92
CA PHE A 182 -11.16 -2.33 3.78
C PHE A 182 -11.47 -2.96 5.14
N TYR A 183 -12.62 -2.65 5.70
CA TYR A 183 -12.99 -3.09 7.04
C TYR A 183 -13.86 -4.35 7.06
N ILE A 184 -14.77 -4.49 6.10
CA ILE A 184 -15.70 -5.63 6.02
C ILE A 184 -15.01 -6.86 5.41
N LYS A 185 -14.18 -6.65 4.37
CA LYS A 185 -13.56 -7.72 3.56
C LYS A 185 -12.05 -7.82 3.74
N ARG A 186 -11.43 -6.88 4.43
CA ARG A 186 -9.97 -6.77 4.60
C ARG A 186 -9.27 -6.53 3.26
N TRP A 187 -9.82 -5.77 2.34
CA TRP A 187 -9.11 -5.43 1.11
C TRP A 187 -7.72 -4.85 1.41
N GLY A 188 -6.69 -5.39 0.75
CA GLY A 188 -5.32 -4.96 0.91
C GLY A 188 -4.99 -3.77 0.02
N ASP A 189 -3.99 -2.98 0.42
CA ASP A 189 -3.45 -1.89 -0.38
C ASP A 189 -2.81 -2.37 -1.68
N ALA A 190 -2.13 -3.51 -1.67
CA ALA A 190 -1.42 -4.06 -2.82
C ALA A 190 -2.34 -4.37 -4.02
N PRO A 191 -3.44 -5.15 -3.90
CA PRO A 191 -4.35 -5.36 -5.01
C PRO A 191 -5.08 -4.08 -5.45
N ILE A 192 -5.41 -3.17 -4.53
CA ILE A 192 -6.02 -1.88 -4.90
C ILE A 192 -5.05 -1.01 -5.71
N LYS A 193 -3.80 -0.90 -5.27
CA LYS A 193 -2.76 -0.20 -6.03
C LYS A 193 -2.56 -0.80 -7.41
N PHE A 194 -2.47 -2.13 -7.49
CA PHE A 194 -2.32 -2.83 -8.77
C PHE A 194 -3.45 -2.47 -9.73
N LEU A 195 -4.70 -2.57 -9.29
CA LEU A 195 -5.87 -2.24 -10.11
C LEU A 195 -5.84 -0.77 -10.52
N GLY A 196 -5.68 0.15 -9.57
CA GLY A 196 -5.69 1.58 -9.86
C GLY A 196 -4.59 2.00 -10.85
N VAL A 197 -3.35 1.55 -10.66
CA VAL A 197 -2.27 1.93 -11.57
C VAL A 197 -2.40 1.26 -12.95
N ASN A 198 -2.80 -0.02 -13.03
CA ASN A 198 -2.94 -0.69 -14.33
C ASN A 198 -4.16 -0.23 -15.14
N LEU A 199 -5.20 0.27 -14.49
CA LEU A 199 -6.41 0.74 -15.18
C LEU A 199 -6.34 2.22 -15.55
N LEU A 200 -5.59 3.04 -14.81
CA LEU A 200 -5.58 4.49 -14.96
C LEU A 200 -4.24 5.05 -15.49
N MET A 201 -3.14 4.31 -15.33
CA MET A 201 -1.80 4.73 -15.77
C MET A 201 -1.43 4.12 -17.11
N LYS A 202 -0.67 4.87 -17.92
CA LYS A 202 -0.07 4.30 -19.14
C LYS A 202 0.96 3.24 -18.75
N SER A 203 0.92 2.08 -19.37
CA SER A 203 1.79 0.94 -19.06
C SER A 203 3.29 1.27 -19.11
N LYS A 204 3.70 2.18 -20.00
CA LYS A 204 5.09 2.64 -20.11
C LYS A 204 5.61 3.35 -18.85
N ASN A 205 4.74 3.86 -18.01
CA ASN A 205 5.07 4.57 -16.78
C ASN A 205 5.06 3.66 -15.53
N ILE A 206 4.75 2.36 -15.70
CA ILE A 206 4.80 1.32 -14.66
C ILE A 206 6.06 0.50 -14.90
N ILE A 207 7.11 0.68 -14.11
CA ILE A 207 8.46 0.20 -14.43
C ILE A 207 9.04 -0.61 -13.27
N PRO A 208 9.61 -1.81 -13.52
CA PRO A 208 10.35 -2.52 -12.48
C PRO A 208 11.64 -1.78 -12.12
N VAL A 209 11.88 -1.61 -10.84
CA VAL A 209 13.10 -1.01 -10.31
C VAL A 209 14.13 -2.12 -10.09
N ASN A 210 15.30 -2.00 -10.66
CA ASN A 210 16.32 -3.02 -10.70
C ASN A 210 17.71 -2.44 -10.32
N GLY A 211 18.71 -3.33 -10.21
CA GLY A 211 20.11 -2.95 -9.99
C GLY A 211 20.54 -2.99 -8.53
N PHE A 212 19.74 -3.63 -7.68
CA PHE A 212 20.09 -3.89 -6.27
C PHE A 212 19.41 -5.17 -5.79
N THR A 213 19.99 -5.77 -4.75
CA THR A 213 19.37 -6.92 -4.07
C THR A 213 18.48 -6.42 -2.95
N TYR A 214 17.21 -6.78 -3.02
CA TYR A 214 16.19 -6.44 -2.06
C TYR A 214 15.67 -7.68 -1.35
N GLN A 215 15.38 -7.56 -0.07
CA GLN A 215 14.77 -8.61 0.74
C GLN A 215 13.63 -8.03 1.59
N HIS A 216 12.54 -8.76 1.67
CA HIS A 216 11.48 -8.56 2.66
C HIS A 216 11.06 -9.91 3.22
N GLY A 217 11.22 -10.11 4.52
CA GLY A 217 11.04 -11.42 5.15
C GLY A 217 11.94 -12.49 4.48
N ALA A 218 11.32 -13.56 3.97
CA ALA A 218 12.03 -14.64 3.25
C ALA A 218 12.13 -14.43 1.72
N VAL A 219 11.62 -13.32 1.19
CA VAL A 219 11.56 -13.05 -0.26
C VAL A 219 12.76 -12.20 -0.66
N TYR A 220 13.49 -12.66 -1.67
CA TYR A 220 14.61 -11.95 -2.28
C TYR A 220 14.28 -11.60 -3.73
N SER A 221 14.70 -10.42 -4.17
CA SER A 221 14.73 -10.01 -5.57
C SER A 221 16.11 -9.45 -5.93
N VAL A 222 16.54 -9.68 -7.16
CA VAL A 222 17.85 -9.27 -7.68
C VAL A 222 17.66 -8.41 -8.91
#